data_07c8e5d068c5f5d2716958fd7a02b101
#
_entry.id   07c8e5d068c5f5d2716958fd7a02b101
#
_cell.length_a   1.000
_cell.length_b   1.000
_cell.length_c   1.000
_cell.angle_alpha   90.00
_cell.angle_beta   90.00
_cell.angle_gamma   90.00
#
_symmetry.space_group_name_H-M   'P 1'
#
loop_
_entity.id
_entity.type
_entity.pdbx_description
1 polymer ?
#
loop_
_entity_poly.entity_id
_entity_poly.type
_entity_poly.pdbx_seq_one_letter_code
_entity_poly.pdbx_strand_id
1 'polypeptide(L)'
;MLLTHAHSDHIGAAEHLRTAYGTDVLTHEEEVPHARREFLHQVTLGKVLARAWRPGVLPWALGAVRSGGMSAVPVAGPRAFPGAGALDLPGGPVPVHTPGHTREHCAFHLPEHGVLVSGDALVTGHPTSRLAGPQLLPGMFHADRARALAWLTALEALPAGTVLAGHGPAHRGPVREAVARAREHASA
;
A
#
# COMPACT_ATOMS: atom_id res chain seq x y z
N MET A 1 -15.33 0.13 3.33
CA MET A 1 -14.08 0.15 2.56
C MET A 1 -12.91 0.19 3.52
N LEU A 2 -11.89 -0.65 3.32
CA LEU A 2 -10.63 -0.58 4.09
C LEU A 2 -9.54 0.06 3.22
N LEU A 3 -8.77 0.95 3.82
CA LEU A 3 -7.59 1.55 3.19
C LEU A 3 -6.34 1.03 3.88
N THR A 4 -5.38 0.54 3.10
CA THR A 4 -4.05 0.17 3.60
C THR A 4 -3.26 1.42 3.98
N HIS A 5 -3.40 2.48 3.21
CA HIS A 5 -2.80 3.79 3.39
C HIS A 5 -3.49 4.82 2.48
N ALA A 6 -3.12 6.10 2.60
CA ALA A 6 -3.84 7.19 1.97
C ALA A 6 -3.12 7.87 0.78
N HIS A 7 -2.30 7.14 0.00
CA HIS A 7 -1.80 7.66 -1.27
C HIS A 7 -2.93 7.81 -2.30
N SER A 8 -2.77 8.72 -3.24
CA SER A 8 -3.83 9.12 -4.18
C SER A 8 -4.35 7.96 -5.03
N ASP A 9 -3.51 7.02 -5.41
CA ASP A 9 -3.85 5.83 -6.18
C ASP A 9 -4.59 4.75 -5.38
N HIS A 10 -4.57 4.83 -4.05
CA HIS A 10 -5.30 3.91 -3.16
C HIS A 10 -6.62 4.49 -2.65
N ILE A 11 -6.77 5.81 -2.58
CA ILE A 11 -7.99 6.43 -2.06
C ILE A 11 -8.84 7.14 -3.12
N GLY A 12 -8.42 7.13 -4.38
CA GLY A 12 -9.06 7.94 -5.44
C GLY A 12 -10.57 7.73 -5.58
N ALA A 13 -11.08 6.52 -5.31
CA ALA A 13 -12.50 6.21 -5.36
C ALA A 13 -13.22 6.33 -3.99
N ALA A 14 -12.49 6.54 -2.89
CA ALA A 14 -13.05 6.41 -1.54
C ALA A 14 -14.16 7.42 -1.26
N GLU A 15 -13.97 8.67 -1.61
CA GLU A 15 -14.98 9.72 -1.40
C GLU A 15 -16.20 9.50 -2.28
N HIS A 16 -16.00 9.04 -3.53
CA HIS A 16 -17.12 8.69 -4.40
C HIS A 16 -17.94 7.52 -3.82
N LEU A 17 -17.32 6.45 -3.40
CA LEU A 17 -18.02 5.31 -2.78
C LEU A 17 -18.74 5.71 -1.50
N ARG A 18 -18.11 6.56 -0.69
CA ARG A 18 -18.72 7.10 0.53
C ARG A 18 -19.98 7.91 0.24
N THR A 19 -19.92 8.80 -0.74
CA THR A 19 -21.05 9.70 -1.05
C THR A 19 -22.15 9.02 -1.85
N ALA A 20 -21.80 8.17 -2.81
CA ALA A 20 -22.78 7.52 -3.68
C ALA A 20 -23.49 6.31 -3.02
N TYR A 21 -22.81 5.61 -2.11
CA TYR A 21 -23.29 4.35 -1.55
C TYR A 21 -23.34 4.32 -0.02
N GLY A 22 -22.99 5.42 0.65
CA GLY A 22 -22.92 5.46 2.12
C GLY A 22 -21.84 4.56 2.71
N THR A 23 -20.79 4.23 1.94
CA THR A 23 -19.75 3.30 2.35
C THR A 23 -18.88 3.93 3.43
N ASP A 24 -18.77 3.29 4.58
CA ASP A 24 -17.77 3.67 5.59
C ASP A 24 -16.35 3.48 5.05
N VAL A 25 -15.48 4.46 5.31
CA VAL A 25 -14.07 4.40 4.95
C VAL A 25 -13.25 4.28 6.23
N LEU A 26 -12.57 3.14 6.38
CA LEU A 26 -11.78 2.78 7.57
C LEU A 26 -10.31 2.67 7.22
N THR A 27 -9.45 3.19 8.09
CA THR A 27 -8.00 3.13 7.95
C THR A 27 -7.32 3.09 9.33
N HIS A 28 -5.99 3.01 9.39
CA HIS A 28 -5.26 3.18 10.64
C HIS A 28 -5.50 4.57 11.22
N GLU A 29 -5.54 4.69 12.56
CA GLU A 29 -5.84 5.96 13.23
C GLU A 29 -4.93 7.10 12.74
N GLU A 30 -3.63 6.86 12.65
CA GLU A 30 -2.67 7.86 12.21
C GLU A 30 -2.65 8.12 10.69
N GLU A 31 -3.34 7.30 9.88
CA GLU A 31 -3.58 7.57 8.45
C GLU A 31 -4.84 8.44 8.23
N VAL A 32 -5.69 8.61 9.24
CA VAL A 32 -6.91 9.44 9.14
C VAL A 32 -6.60 10.88 8.71
N PRO A 33 -5.63 11.60 9.31
CA PRO A 33 -5.27 12.95 8.86
C PRO A 33 -4.74 12.98 7.42
N HIS A 34 -3.99 11.95 7.01
CA HIS A 34 -3.49 11.81 5.64
C HIS A 34 -4.65 11.59 4.65
N ALA A 35 -5.64 10.75 4.99
CA ALA A 35 -6.83 10.54 4.17
C ALA A 35 -7.71 11.80 4.06
N ARG A 36 -7.73 12.64 5.09
CA ARG A 36 -8.38 13.97 5.07
C ARG A 36 -7.60 15.04 4.32
N ARG A 37 -6.37 14.71 3.87
CA ARG A 37 -5.46 15.68 3.24
C ARG A 37 -5.05 16.84 4.16
N GLU A 38 -5.06 16.65 5.48
CA GLU A 38 -4.48 17.59 6.45
C GLU A 38 -2.96 17.72 6.25
N PHE A 39 -2.33 16.67 5.74
CA PHE A 39 -1.01 16.68 5.13
C PHE A 39 -0.98 15.71 3.95
N LEU A 40 -0.03 15.89 3.04
CA LEU A 40 0.17 15.00 1.89
C LEU A 40 1.58 14.43 1.92
N HIS A 41 1.67 13.13 2.14
CA HIS A 41 2.93 12.41 2.14
C HIS A 41 2.95 11.41 0.98
N GLN A 42 3.44 11.85 -0.15
CA GLN A 42 3.62 11.03 -1.37
C GLN A 42 4.89 11.43 -2.11
N VAL A 43 5.21 10.73 -3.20
CA VAL A 43 6.36 11.07 -4.03
C VAL A 43 6.25 12.51 -4.54
N THR A 44 7.30 13.31 -4.36
CA THR A 44 7.32 14.71 -4.81
C THR A 44 7.79 14.82 -6.26
N LEU A 45 7.36 15.87 -6.96
CA LEU A 45 7.81 16.15 -8.33
C LEU A 45 9.35 16.20 -8.42
N GLY A 46 10.03 16.78 -7.42
CA GLY A 46 11.49 16.82 -7.38
C GLY A 46 12.12 15.43 -7.35
N LYS A 47 11.56 14.49 -6.55
CA LYS A 47 12.03 13.10 -6.52
C LYS A 47 11.81 12.39 -7.87
N VAL A 48 10.71 12.69 -8.57
CA VAL A 48 10.40 12.14 -9.90
C VAL A 48 11.38 12.68 -10.93
N LEU A 49 11.57 14.01 -11.00
CA LEU A 49 12.49 14.65 -11.94
C LEU A 49 13.93 14.17 -11.76
N ALA A 50 14.40 14.05 -10.52
CA ALA A 50 15.74 13.52 -10.21
C ALA A 50 15.95 12.07 -10.71
N ARG A 51 14.89 11.36 -11.07
CA ARG A 51 14.92 9.97 -11.56
C ARG A 51 14.34 9.81 -12.96
N ALA A 52 13.99 10.89 -13.62
CA ALA A 52 13.37 10.89 -14.95
C ALA A 52 14.22 10.19 -16.03
N TRP A 53 15.55 10.13 -15.82
CA TRP A 53 16.48 9.40 -16.68
C TRP A 53 16.36 7.87 -16.57
N ARG A 54 15.71 7.35 -15.50
CA ARG A 54 15.48 5.91 -15.33
C ARG A 54 14.34 5.42 -16.24
N PRO A 55 14.51 4.27 -16.92
CA PRO A 55 13.45 3.68 -17.71
C PRO A 55 12.17 3.47 -16.89
N GLY A 56 11.02 3.77 -17.50
CA GLY A 56 9.70 3.61 -16.88
C GLY A 56 9.23 4.80 -16.02
N VAL A 57 10.12 5.68 -15.54
CA VAL A 57 9.72 6.79 -14.63
C VAL A 57 8.86 7.83 -15.36
N LEU A 58 9.28 8.30 -16.53
CA LEU A 58 8.49 9.29 -17.29
C LEU A 58 7.15 8.74 -17.77
N PRO A 59 7.06 7.55 -18.41
CA PRO A 59 5.78 6.98 -18.79
C PRO A 59 4.84 6.77 -17.60
N TRP A 60 5.37 6.28 -16.47
CA TRP A 60 4.59 6.14 -15.24
C TRP A 60 4.09 7.50 -14.74
N ALA A 61 4.94 8.50 -14.65
CA ALA A 61 4.57 9.85 -14.18
C ALA A 61 3.47 10.48 -15.06
N LEU A 62 3.59 10.36 -16.38
CA LEU A 62 2.54 10.81 -17.31
C LEU A 62 1.23 10.06 -17.11
N GLY A 63 1.29 8.75 -16.91
CA GLY A 63 0.13 7.92 -16.57
C GLY A 63 -0.52 8.36 -15.25
N ALA A 64 0.28 8.56 -14.20
CA ALA A 64 -0.20 9.00 -12.90
C ALA A 64 -0.90 10.36 -12.98
N VAL A 65 -0.32 11.34 -13.72
CA VAL A 65 -0.96 12.65 -13.92
C VAL A 65 -2.30 12.51 -14.65
N ARG A 66 -2.33 11.72 -15.74
CA ARG A 66 -3.58 11.50 -16.50
C ARG A 66 -4.67 10.79 -15.69
N SER A 67 -4.28 9.93 -14.75
CA SER A 67 -5.20 9.21 -13.86
C SER A 67 -5.58 10.01 -12.60
N GLY A 68 -5.24 11.29 -12.53
CA GLY A 68 -5.58 12.13 -11.39
C GLY A 68 -4.66 11.98 -10.16
N GLY A 69 -3.48 11.36 -10.31
CA GLY A 69 -2.53 11.16 -9.21
C GLY A 69 -2.00 12.46 -8.58
N MET A 70 -2.19 13.60 -9.24
CA MET A 70 -1.92 14.94 -8.70
C MET A 70 -3.12 15.53 -7.94
N SER A 71 -4.28 14.89 -7.99
CA SER A 71 -5.51 15.37 -7.35
C SER A 71 -5.48 15.05 -5.86
N ALA A 72 -5.53 16.07 -5.04
CA ALA A 72 -5.61 15.92 -3.59
C ALA A 72 -7.08 15.79 -3.14
N VAL A 73 -7.77 14.73 -3.58
CA VAL A 73 -9.16 14.50 -3.16
C VAL A 73 -9.18 14.02 -1.71
N PRO A 74 -9.71 14.81 -0.76
CA PRO A 74 -9.86 14.37 0.61
C PRO A 74 -11.00 13.37 0.74
N VAL A 75 -10.90 12.47 1.69
CA VAL A 75 -12.02 11.68 2.19
C VAL A 75 -12.67 12.43 3.34
N ALA A 76 -13.94 12.79 3.21
CA ALA A 76 -14.66 13.44 4.28
C ALA A 76 -15.16 12.40 5.29
N GLY A 77 -14.58 12.40 6.50
CA GLY A 77 -15.00 11.51 7.58
C GLY A 77 -14.45 10.08 7.51
N PRO A 78 -13.19 9.85 7.12
CA PRO A 78 -12.55 8.56 7.34
C PRO A 78 -12.49 8.29 8.84
N ARG A 79 -12.67 7.03 9.23
CA ARG A 79 -12.63 6.60 10.64
C ARG A 79 -11.50 5.61 10.85
N ALA A 80 -10.94 5.62 12.06
CA ALA A 80 -10.05 4.55 12.48
C ALA A 80 -10.84 3.23 12.56
N PHE A 81 -10.24 2.12 12.09
CA PHE A 81 -10.77 0.81 12.45
C PHE A 81 -10.50 0.54 13.94
N PRO A 82 -11.39 -0.19 14.64
CA PRO A 82 -11.15 -0.54 16.03
C PRO A 82 -9.92 -1.45 16.14
N GLY A 83 -8.94 -1.07 16.91
CA GLY A 83 -7.77 -1.78 17.40
C GLY A 83 -7.28 -3.04 16.67
N ALA A 84 -6.54 -3.86 17.41
CA ALA A 84 -6.04 -5.15 16.93
C ALA A 84 -7.14 -6.23 16.94
N GLY A 85 -7.06 -7.18 16.02
CA GLY A 85 -7.99 -8.31 15.92
C GLY A 85 -8.79 -8.29 14.62
N ALA A 86 -9.62 -9.30 14.42
CA ALA A 86 -10.47 -9.38 13.24
C ALA A 86 -11.54 -8.28 13.28
N LEU A 87 -11.66 -7.57 12.18
CA LEU A 87 -12.70 -6.56 12.01
C LEU A 87 -14.05 -7.26 11.70
N ASP A 88 -15.14 -6.71 12.23
CA ASP A 88 -16.51 -7.15 11.90
C ASP A 88 -16.89 -6.66 10.49
N LEU A 89 -16.27 -7.29 9.51
CA LEU A 89 -16.43 -7.02 8.08
C LEU A 89 -16.40 -8.36 7.32
N PRO A 90 -16.97 -8.44 6.12
CA PRO A 90 -16.91 -9.64 5.30
C PRO A 90 -15.48 -10.17 5.13
N GLY A 91 -15.28 -11.45 5.45
CA GLY A 91 -13.98 -12.12 5.42
C GLY A 91 -13.13 -11.93 6.67
N GLY A 92 -13.61 -11.25 7.71
CA GLY A 92 -12.92 -11.07 8.98
C GLY A 92 -11.48 -10.54 8.85
N PRO A 93 -11.23 -9.45 8.11
CA PRO A 93 -9.88 -8.99 7.87
C PRO A 93 -9.20 -8.56 9.17
N VAL A 94 -7.98 -9.04 9.39
CA VAL A 94 -7.13 -8.70 10.53
C VAL A 94 -6.11 -7.65 10.08
N PRO A 95 -6.11 -6.44 10.63
CA PRO A 95 -5.10 -5.44 10.35
C PRO A 95 -3.72 -5.91 10.81
N VAL A 96 -2.72 -5.73 9.96
CA VAL A 96 -1.32 -6.02 10.25
C VAL A 96 -0.54 -4.73 10.01
N HIS A 97 -0.04 -4.13 11.07
CA HIS A 97 0.72 -2.89 10.97
C HIS A 97 2.05 -3.13 10.23
N THR A 98 2.28 -2.38 9.15
CA THR A 98 3.44 -2.52 8.25
C THR A 98 3.99 -1.15 7.85
N PRO A 99 4.44 -0.35 8.81
CA PRO A 99 4.88 1.02 8.57
C PRO A 99 6.17 1.10 7.77
N GLY A 100 6.34 2.23 7.08
CA GLY A 100 7.56 2.55 6.32
C GLY A 100 7.27 2.98 4.89
N HIS A 101 6.28 2.39 4.21
CA HIS A 101 5.79 2.94 2.94
C HIS A 101 5.10 4.29 3.19
N THR A 102 4.04 4.32 3.97
CA THR A 102 3.62 5.49 4.74
C THR A 102 4.03 5.30 6.21
N ARG A 103 3.80 6.30 7.05
CA ARG A 103 4.16 6.22 8.47
C ARG A 103 3.43 5.08 9.16
N GLU A 104 2.16 4.87 8.80
CA GLU A 104 1.26 3.95 9.51
C GLU A 104 0.47 3.06 8.53
N HIS A 105 1.15 2.64 7.47
CA HIS A 105 0.61 1.66 6.52
C HIS A 105 0.16 0.39 7.24
N CYS A 106 -1.00 -0.16 6.84
CA CYS A 106 -1.50 -1.46 7.30
C CYS A 106 -1.80 -2.40 6.14
N ALA A 107 -1.31 -3.62 6.22
CA ALA A 107 -1.81 -4.74 5.42
C ALA A 107 -3.05 -5.35 6.09
N PHE A 108 -3.78 -6.19 5.36
CA PHE A 108 -4.93 -6.94 5.92
C PHE A 108 -4.77 -8.42 5.62
N HIS A 109 -4.77 -9.24 6.69
CA HIS A 109 -4.78 -10.68 6.58
C HIS A 109 -6.21 -11.19 6.68
N LEU A 110 -6.61 -12.07 5.77
CA LEU A 110 -7.88 -12.79 5.77
C LEU A 110 -7.61 -14.28 6.10
N PRO A 111 -7.62 -14.66 7.38
CA PRO A 111 -7.17 -15.99 7.82
C PRO A 111 -7.95 -17.13 7.18
N GLU A 112 -9.28 -17.03 7.14
CA GLU A 112 -10.17 -18.07 6.59
C GLU A 112 -9.96 -18.31 5.08
N HIS A 113 -9.41 -17.30 4.38
CA HIS A 113 -9.15 -17.37 2.95
C HIS A 113 -7.69 -17.65 2.60
N GLY A 114 -6.79 -17.63 3.59
CA GLY A 114 -5.35 -17.74 3.37
C GLY A 114 -4.80 -16.63 2.48
N VAL A 115 -5.36 -15.42 2.58
CA VAL A 115 -5.04 -14.26 1.73
C VAL A 115 -4.45 -13.13 2.56
N LEU A 116 -3.39 -12.53 2.03
CA LEU A 116 -2.82 -11.28 2.51
C LEU A 116 -3.05 -10.17 1.46
N VAL A 117 -3.77 -9.11 1.83
CA VAL A 117 -3.82 -7.86 1.09
C VAL A 117 -2.67 -6.99 1.61
N SER A 118 -1.55 -6.98 0.91
CA SER A 118 -0.32 -6.36 1.41
C SER A 118 -0.25 -4.85 1.18
N GLY A 119 -1.15 -4.28 0.35
CA GLY A 119 -0.97 -2.90 -0.09
C GLY A 119 0.44 -2.70 -0.65
N ASP A 120 1.09 -1.63 -0.24
CA ASP A 120 2.43 -1.24 -0.70
C ASP A 120 3.57 -1.62 0.25
N ALA A 121 3.25 -2.36 1.32
CA ALA A 121 4.29 -2.98 2.16
C ALA A 121 5.07 -4.05 1.41
N LEU A 122 4.41 -4.76 0.50
CA LEU A 122 4.99 -5.79 -0.36
C LEU A 122 4.27 -5.76 -1.70
N VAL A 123 4.97 -5.40 -2.77
CA VAL A 123 4.42 -5.36 -4.13
C VAL A 123 5.03 -6.48 -4.99
N THR A 124 4.44 -6.74 -6.15
CA THR A 124 4.91 -7.80 -7.05
C THR A 124 5.36 -7.27 -8.41
N GLY A 125 5.24 -5.97 -8.60
CA GLY A 125 5.70 -5.25 -9.78
C GLY A 125 5.35 -3.79 -9.70
N HIS A 126 6.12 -2.95 -10.41
CA HIS A 126 5.82 -1.52 -10.56
C HIS A 126 6.48 -1.01 -11.85
N PRO A 127 5.84 -0.10 -12.62
CA PRO A 127 6.39 0.38 -13.90
C PRO A 127 7.79 1.01 -13.80
N THR A 128 8.17 1.52 -12.63
CA THR A 128 9.49 2.13 -12.39
C THR A 128 10.52 1.14 -11.83
N SER A 129 10.13 -0.13 -11.62
CA SER A 129 11.02 -1.20 -11.18
C SER A 129 11.36 -2.13 -12.36
N ARG A 130 12.59 -2.62 -12.39
CA ARG A 130 13.02 -3.67 -13.33
C ARG A 130 12.88 -5.08 -12.77
N LEU A 131 12.54 -5.19 -11.49
CA LEU A 131 12.38 -6.45 -10.79
C LEU A 131 11.00 -7.03 -11.08
N ALA A 132 10.93 -8.34 -11.21
CA ALA A 132 9.69 -9.09 -11.33
C ALA A 132 9.44 -9.92 -10.07
N GLY A 133 8.19 -9.97 -9.64
CA GLY A 133 7.78 -10.69 -8.43
C GLY A 133 7.94 -9.88 -7.14
N PRO A 134 7.81 -10.54 -5.97
CA PRO A 134 7.78 -9.89 -4.68
C PRO A 134 8.97 -8.98 -4.42
N GLN A 135 8.71 -7.74 -4.05
CA GLN A 135 9.71 -6.68 -3.87
C GLN A 135 9.17 -5.52 -3.04
N LEU A 136 10.03 -4.66 -2.53
CA LEU A 136 9.66 -3.32 -2.10
C LEU A 136 9.57 -2.38 -3.30
N LEU A 137 8.73 -1.37 -3.23
CA LEU A 137 8.77 -0.26 -4.19
C LEU A 137 10.14 0.42 -4.21
N PRO A 138 10.51 1.09 -5.31
CA PRO A 138 11.70 1.93 -5.35
C PRO A 138 11.71 2.96 -4.22
N GLY A 139 12.88 3.23 -3.64
CA GLY A 139 13.03 4.02 -2.41
C GLY A 139 12.40 5.41 -2.42
N MET A 140 12.13 5.99 -3.59
CA MET A 140 11.48 7.31 -3.69
C MET A 140 10.02 7.30 -3.24
N PHE A 141 9.38 6.13 -3.18
CA PHE A 141 7.97 5.96 -2.78
C PHE A 141 7.78 5.68 -1.30
N HIS A 142 8.87 5.43 -0.55
CA HIS A 142 8.80 5.17 0.87
C HIS A 142 9.01 6.42 1.70
N ALA A 143 8.28 6.51 2.82
CA ALA A 143 8.58 7.45 3.91
C ALA A 143 9.91 7.07 4.58
N ASP A 144 10.03 5.78 4.91
CA ASP A 144 11.22 5.16 5.50
C ASP A 144 11.37 3.74 4.93
N ARG A 145 12.31 3.59 3.98
CA ARG A 145 12.55 2.29 3.33
C ARG A 145 13.16 1.27 4.29
N ALA A 146 13.98 1.71 5.23
CA ALA A 146 14.60 0.79 6.20
C ALA A 146 13.54 0.24 7.15
N ARG A 147 12.63 1.09 7.61
CA ARG A 147 11.47 0.68 8.41
C ARG A 147 10.57 -0.27 7.62
N ALA A 148 10.24 0.03 6.36
CA ALA A 148 9.45 -0.86 5.51
C ALA A 148 10.09 -2.26 5.38
N LEU A 149 11.40 -2.33 5.16
CA LEU A 149 12.12 -3.59 5.07
C LEU A 149 12.10 -4.37 6.39
N ALA A 150 12.30 -3.71 7.52
CA ALA A 150 12.27 -4.33 8.84
C ALA A 150 10.88 -4.92 9.16
N TRP A 151 9.81 -4.21 8.82
CA TRP A 151 8.45 -4.61 9.13
C TRP A 151 7.90 -5.72 8.21
N LEU A 152 8.61 -6.13 7.15
CA LEU A 152 8.26 -7.35 6.41
C LEU A 152 8.22 -8.60 7.32
N THR A 153 8.90 -8.58 8.46
CA THR A 153 8.84 -9.65 9.47
C THR A 153 7.41 -9.87 10.00
N ALA A 154 6.61 -8.80 10.08
CA ALA A 154 5.21 -8.93 10.51
C ALA A 154 4.35 -9.73 9.52
N LEU A 155 4.73 -9.75 8.25
CA LEU A 155 4.04 -10.52 7.21
C LEU A 155 4.54 -11.97 7.14
N GLU A 156 5.80 -12.21 7.44
CA GLU A 156 6.50 -13.49 7.24
C GLU A 156 5.86 -14.64 8.01
N ALA A 157 5.33 -14.36 9.19
CA ALA A 157 4.70 -15.36 10.07
C ALA A 157 3.24 -15.67 9.73
N LEU A 158 2.63 -14.94 8.78
CA LEU A 158 1.20 -15.10 8.48
C LEU A 158 0.95 -16.36 7.67
N PRO A 159 -0.06 -17.17 8.03
CA PRO A 159 -0.44 -18.37 7.28
C PRO A 159 -1.25 -18.00 6.04
N ALA A 160 -0.62 -17.35 5.06
CA ALA A 160 -1.25 -16.98 3.80
C ALA A 160 -0.50 -17.59 2.60
N GLY A 161 -1.28 -18.09 1.66
CA GLY A 161 -0.80 -18.70 0.41
C GLY A 161 -1.04 -17.83 -0.82
N THR A 162 -1.68 -16.67 -0.64
CA THR A 162 -1.91 -15.70 -1.72
C THR A 162 -1.66 -14.30 -1.21
N VAL A 163 -0.89 -13.51 -1.96
CA VAL A 163 -0.67 -12.09 -1.69
C VAL A 163 -1.35 -11.26 -2.79
N LEU A 164 -2.27 -10.40 -2.39
CA LEU A 164 -2.88 -9.37 -3.22
C LEU A 164 -2.15 -8.06 -2.94
N ALA A 165 -1.25 -7.70 -3.82
CA ALA A 165 -0.40 -6.53 -3.69
C ALA A 165 -1.09 -5.26 -4.20
N GLY A 166 -0.68 -4.09 -3.69
CA GLY A 166 -1.13 -2.80 -4.21
C GLY A 166 -0.71 -2.58 -5.67
N HIS A 167 0.45 -3.08 -6.06
CA HIS A 167 0.97 -3.00 -7.43
C HIS A 167 1.51 -4.35 -7.91
N GLY A 168 1.22 -4.66 -9.18
CA GLY A 168 1.62 -5.89 -9.84
C GLY A 168 0.59 -7.03 -9.72
N PRO A 169 0.86 -8.20 -10.29
CA PRO A 169 -0.04 -9.35 -10.25
C PRO A 169 -0.10 -9.99 -8.86
N ALA A 170 -1.18 -10.73 -8.57
CA ALA A 170 -1.24 -11.53 -7.36
C ALA A 170 -0.09 -12.55 -7.30
N HIS A 171 0.53 -12.69 -6.14
CA HIS A 171 1.50 -13.76 -5.88
C HIS A 171 0.77 -14.97 -5.29
N ARG A 172 1.07 -16.15 -5.84
CA ARG A 172 0.56 -17.42 -5.33
C ARG A 172 1.74 -18.24 -4.79
N GLY A 173 1.65 -18.58 -3.52
CA GLY A 173 2.68 -19.24 -2.73
C GLY A 173 2.75 -18.68 -1.32
N PRO A 174 3.45 -19.34 -0.41
CA PRO A 174 3.58 -18.92 0.97
C PRO A 174 4.11 -17.48 1.10
N VAL A 175 3.49 -16.68 1.93
CA VAL A 175 3.89 -15.26 2.12
C VAL A 175 5.35 -15.15 2.59
N ARG A 176 5.84 -16.11 3.39
CA ARG A 176 7.26 -16.15 3.81
C ARG A 176 8.25 -16.18 2.64
N GLU A 177 7.90 -16.88 1.54
CA GLU A 177 8.72 -16.94 0.34
C GLU A 177 8.70 -15.62 -0.42
N ALA A 178 7.53 -14.97 -0.47
CA ALA A 178 7.40 -13.63 -1.02
C ALA A 178 8.24 -12.60 -0.24
N VAL A 179 8.22 -12.67 1.10
CA VAL A 179 9.06 -11.82 1.96
C VAL A 179 10.54 -12.09 1.75
N ALA A 180 10.96 -13.37 1.71
CA ALA A 180 12.36 -13.74 1.48
C ALA A 180 12.87 -13.14 0.16
N ARG A 181 12.08 -13.31 -0.92
CA ARG A 181 12.41 -12.75 -2.24
C ARG A 181 12.48 -11.22 -2.24
N ALA A 182 11.58 -10.55 -1.54
CA ALA A 182 11.60 -9.10 -1.42
C ALA A 182 12.85 -8.59 -0.69
N ARG A 183 13.33 -9.33 0.32
CA ARG A 183 14.59 -9.03 1.02
C ARG A 183 15.81 -9.23 0.13
N GLU A 184 15.85 -10.32 -0.64
CA GLU A 184 16.91 -10.56 -1.64
C GLU A 184 16.99 -9.39 -2.63
N HIS A 185 15.86 -8.99 -3.20
CA HIS A 185 15.76 -7.86 -4.11
C HIS A 185 16.15 -6.51 -3.47
N ALA A 186 15.95 -6.37 -2.16
CA ALA A 186 16.29 -5.13 -1.45
C ALA A 186 17.80 -5.01 -1.17
N SER A 187 18.53 -6.14 -1.20
CA SER A 187 19.98 -6.25 -0.91
C SER A 187 20.83 -6.23 -2.18
N ALA A 188 20.24 -6.41 -3.36
CA ALA A 188 20.89 -6.38 -4.67
C ALA A 188 20.97 -4.95 -5.23
#